data_7eb950a23c77107e8d73b9e44694adad
#
_entry.id   7eb950a23c77107e8d73b9e44694adad
#
_cell.length_a   1.000
_cell.length_b   1.000
_cell.length_c   1.000
_cell.angle_alpha   90.00
_cell.angle_beta   90.00
_cell.angle_gamma   90.00
#
_symmetry.space_group_name_H-M   'P 1'
#
loop_
_entity.id
_entity.type
_entity.pdbx_description
1 polymer ?
#
loop_
_entity_poly.entity_id
_entity_poly.type
_entity_poly.pdbx_seq_one_letter_code
_entity_poly.pdbx_strand_id
1 'polypeptide(L)'
;ALFIEDYGTGRCDFPSGSADALYTSVHERLYALPDATRVFVGHDYQPNGRALRFETTIGASKESNIQLRASTSRADFVKQRTSRDATLSAPRLLFQSVQVNIDAGRLPKAHANGKRYLTIPLDMKKTTRDDGSPV
;
A
#
# COMPACT_ATOMS: atom_id res chain seq x y z
N ALA A 1 -5.33 -0.96 -2.98
CA ALA A 1 -5.26 0.16 -3.91
C ALA A 1 -5.96 1.38 -3.35
N LEU A 2 -7.30 1.37 -3.26
CA LEU A 2 -8.08 2.46 -2.68
C LEU A 2 -8.27 2.26 -1.17
N PHE A 3 -8.21 3.35 -0.42
CA PHE A 3 -8.69 3.49 0.95
C PHE A 3 -9.99 4.30 0.99
N ILE A 4 -10.44 4.65 2.18
CA ILE A 4 -11.51 5.64 2.33
C ILE A 4 -11.05 6.94 1.67
N GLU A 5 -11.95 7.66 1.02
CA GLU A 5 -11.66 8.81 0.17
C GLU A 5 -10.87 9.92 0.87
N ASP A 6 -11.03 10.08 2.18
CA ASP A 6 -10.31 11.05 2.99
C ASP A 6 -8.88 10.65 3.39
N TYR A 7 -8.46 9.44 3.01
CA TYR A 7 -7.07 8.98 3.17
C TYR A 7 -6.38 8.74 1.82
N GLY A 8 -7.11 8.33 0.79
CA GLY A 8 -6.62 8.25 -0.59
C GLY A 8 -6.28 6.84 -1.05
N THR A 9 -5.00 6.54 -1.27
CA THR A 9 -4.53 5.28 -1.85
C THR A 9 -3.45 4.62 -1.02
N GLY A 10 -3.25 3.31 -1.20
CA GLY A 10 -2.12 2.57 -0.64
C GLY A 10 -0.79 3.02 -1.24
N ARG A 11 0.30 2.75 -0.52
CA ARG A 11 1.67 2.94 -1.02
C ARG A 11 2.00 1.93 -2.11
N CYS A 12 2.93 2.29 -2.99
CA CYS A 12 3.34 1.45 -4.12
C CYS A 12 4.85 1.44 -4.36
N ASP A 13 5.64 1.68 -3.32
CA ASP A 13 7.10 1.73 -3.32
C ASP A 13 7.78 0.40 -2.94
N PHE A 14 7.02 -0.68 -2.84
CA PHE A 14 7.58 -2.02 -2.67
C PHE A 14 8.20 -2.54 -3.98
N PRO A 15 9.13 -3.53 -3.92
CA PRO A 15 9.70 -4.14 -5.11
C PRO A 15 8.63 -4.50 -6.13
N SER A 16 8.83 -4.11 -7.38
CA SER A 16 7.87 -4.23 -8.50
C SER A 16 6.60 -3.36 -8.38
N GLY A 17 6.48 -2.52 -7.35
CA GLY A 17 5.42 -1.52 -7.24
C GLY A 17 5.69 -0.29 -8.11
N SER A 18 4.63 0.40 -8.52
CA SER A 18 4.72 1.60 -9.34
C SER A 18 3.49 2.49 -9.15
N ALA A 19 3.72 3.78 -8.94
CA ALA A 19 2.63 4.77 -8.88
C ALA A 19 1.89 4.86 -10.22
N ASP A 20 2.60 4.72 -11.33
CA ASP A 20 2.01 4.72 -12.67
C ASP A 20 1.10 3.50 -12.89
N ALA A 21 1.56 2.31 -12.51
CA ALA A 21 0.74 1.09 -12.57
C ALA A 21 -0.48 1.16 -11.64
N LEU A 22 -0.35 1.80 -10.47
CA LEU A 22 -1.48 2.01 -9.57
C LEU A 22 -2.51 2.96 -10.19
N TYR A 23 -2.07 4.05 -10.83
CA TYR A 23 -2.95 4.96 -11.56
C TYR A 23 -3.75 4.20 -12.62
N THR A 24 -3.06 3.47 -13.49
CA THR A 24 -3.69 2.64 -14.54
C THR A 24 -4.72 1.67 -13.93
N SER A 25 -4.34 0.95 -12.89
CA SER A 25 -5.24 -0.02 -12.24
C SER A 25 -6.51 0.63 -11.67
N VAL A 26 -6.39 1.81 -11.10
CA VAL A 26 -7.54 2.52 -10.53
C VAL A 26 -8.41 3.11 -11.64
N HIS A 27 -7.83 3.88 -12.57
CA HIS A 27 -8.60 4.57 -13.61
C HIS A 27 -9.23 3.63 -14.63
N GLU A 28 -8.48 2.63 -15.10
CA GLU A 28 -8.93 1.79 -16.21
C GLU A 28 -9.73 0.56 -15.73
N ARG A 29 -9.55 0.13 -14.48
CA ARG A 29 -10.23 -1.07 -13.96
C ARG A 29 -11.24 -0.76 -12.88
N LEU A 30 -10.82 -0.06 -11.80
CA LEU A 30 -11.71 0.19 -10.68
C LEU A 30 -12.75 1.28 -11.02
N TYR A 31 -12.32 2.38 -11.62
CA TYR A 31 -13.22 3.47 -12.00
C TYR A 31 -14.08 3.17 -13.24
N ALA A 32 -13.81 2.06 -13.94
CA ALA A 32 -14.73 1.53 -14.96
C ALA A 32 -15.95 0.81 -14.34
N LEU A 33 -15.89 0.46 -13.08
CA LEU A 33 -17.02 -0.16 -12.37
C LEU A 33 -18.14 0.86 -12.13
N PRO A 34 -19.42 0.38 -11.98
CA PRO A 34 -20.53 1.25 -11.63
C PRO A 34 -20.26 2.03 -10.34
N ASP A 35 -20.73 3.27 -10.26
CA ASP A 35 -20.46 4.15 -9.10
C ASP A 35 -21.02 3.60 -7.79
N ALA A 36 -22.11 2.83 -7.84
CA ALA A 36 -22.69 2.17 -6.67
C ALA A 36 -21.90 0.93 -6.19
N THR A 37 -20.84 0.52 -6.88
CA THR A 37 -20.01 -0.62 -6.48
C THR A 37 -19.40 -0.36 -5.10
N ARG A 38 -19.68 -1.26 -4.16
CA ARG A 38 -19.18 -1.17 -2.79
C ARG A 38 -17.69 -1.54 -2.72
N VAL A 39 -16.94 -0.78 -1.98
CA VAL A 39 -15.51 -0.97 -1.75
C VAL A 39 -15.26 -1.18 -0.27
N PHE A 40 -14.75 -2.37 0.10
CA PHE A 40 -14.34 -2.68 1.46
C PHE A 40 -12.84 -2.53 1.58
N VAL A 41 -12.39 -1.63 2.45
CA VAL A 41 -10.97 -1.33 2.62
C VAL A 41 -10.33 -2.24 3.66
N GLY A 42 -9.06 -2.63 3.44
CA GLY A 42 -8.30 -3.45 4.39
C GLY A 42 -7.77 -2.66 5.58
N HIS A 43 -7.70 -1.33 5.48
CA HIS A 43 -7.21 -0.44 6.53
C HIS A 43 -8.00 0.86 6.54
N ASP A 44 -8.27 1.36 7.74
CA ASP A 44 -8.75 2.73 7.95
C ASP A 44 -7.87 3.41 9.00
N TYR A 45 -7.28 4.52 8.63
CA TYR A 45 -6.35 5.29 9.47
C TYR A 45 -7.03 6.41 10.25
N GLN A 46 -8.34 6.53 10.17
CA GLN A 46 -9.19 7.47 10.92
C GLN A 46 -8.62 8.90 10.94
N PRO A 47 -8.34 9.52 9.79
CA PRO A 47 -7.75 10.85 9.74
C PRO A 47 -8.61 11.83 10.53
N ASN A 48 -7.96 12.78 11.22
CA ASN A 48 -8.58 13.78 12.08
C ASN A 48 -9.45 13.20 13.22
N GLY A 49 -9.23 11.92 13.61
CA GLY A 49 -9.93 11.30 14.73
C GLY A 49 -11.39 10.92 14.45
N ARG A 50 -11.81 10.87 13.18
CA ARG A 50 -13.17 10.42 12.85
C ARG A 50 -13.42 8.95 13.22
N ALA A 51 -14.68 8.58 13.30
CA ALA A 51 -15.08 7.20 13.54
C ALA A 51 -14.57 6.24 12.45
N LEU A 52 -14.36 4.98 12.82
CA LEU A 52 -13.93 3.92 11.93
C LEU A 52 -14.92 3.76 10.75
N ARG A 53 -14.37 3.70 9.54
CA ARG A 53 -15.07 3.36 8.30
C ARG A 53 -14.36 2.19 7.62
N PHE A 54 -15.11 1.23 7.15
CA PHE A 54 -14.56 0.07 6.43
C PHE A 54 -15.14 -0.08 5.02
N GLU A 55 -16.10 0.76 4.69
CA GLU A 55 -16.82 0.72 3.41
C GLU A 55 -16.92 2.10 2.79
N THR A 56 -16.80 2.13 1.47
CA THR A 56 -17.08 3.27 0.61
C THR A 56 -17.62 2.78 -0.74
N THR A 57 -17.72 3.65 -1.75
CA THR A 57 -18.13 3.28 -3.11
C THR A 57 -17.13 3.77 -4.15
N ILE A 58 -17.21 3.20 -5.34
CA ILE A 58 -16.43 3.67 -6.49
C ILE A 58 -16.78 5.13 -6.82
N GLY A 59 -18.07 5.48 -6.79
CA GLY A 59 -18.52 6.86 -7.03
C GLY A 59 -17.93 7.84 -6.03
N ALA A 60 -17.96 7.53 -4.73
CA ALA A 60 -17.35 8.37 -3.70
C ALA A 60 -15.84 8.55 -3.91
N SER A 61 -15.13 7.48 -4.30
CA SER A 61 -13.72 7.57 -4.62
C SER A 61 -13.43 8.44 -5.85
N LYS A 62 -14.22 8.30 -6.92
CA LYS A 62 -14.11 9.15 -8.13
C LYS A 62 -14.29 10.63 -7.80
N GLU A 63 -15.24 10.95 -6.95
CA GLU A 63 -15.63 12.32 -6.64
C GLU A 63 -14.69 12.98 -5.64
N SER A 64 -14.33 12.29 -4.56
CA SER A 64 -13.76 12.94 -3.37
C SER A 64 -12.45 12.34 -2.87
N ASN A 65 -11.88 11.28 -3.50
CA ASN A 65 -10.60 10.75 -3.06
C ASN A 65 -9.51 11.82 -3.11
N ILE A 66 -8.91 12.11 -1.94
CA ILE A 66 -7.96 13.23 -1.80
C ILE A 66 -6.67 13.08 -2.61
N GLN A 67 -6.36 11.88 -3.08
CA GLN A 67 -5.14 11.62 -3.87
C GLN A 67 -5.45 11.27 -5.32
N LEU A 68 -6.56 10.58 -5.58
CA LEU A 68 -6.84 10.02 -6.90
C LEU A 68 -8.32 10.09 -7.26
N ARG A 69 -8.81 11.29 -7.53
CA ARG A 69 -10.14 11.50 -8.13
C ARG A 69 -10.15 11.07 -9.58
N ALA A 70 -11.35 10.92 -10.16
CA ALA A 70 -11.48 10.72 -11.61
C ALA A 70 -10.84 11.85 -12.44
N SER A 71 -10.82 13.08 -11.92
CA SER A 71 -10.20 14.26 -12.54
C SER A 71 -8.69 14.40 -12.29
N THR A 72 -8.09 13.59 -11.43
CA THR A 72 -6.66 13.68 -11.10
C THR A 72 -5.84 13.24 -12.31
N SER A 73 -4.88 14.09 -12.74
CA SER A 73 -4.01 13.70 -13.85
C SER A 73 -3.01 12.62 -13.43
N ARG A 74 -2.58 11.79 -14.38
CA ARG A 74 -1.54 10.77 -14.15
C ARG A 74 -0.25 11.39 -13.60
N ALA A 75 0.20 12.50 -14.18
CA ALA A 75 1.42 13.17 -13.79
C ALA A 75 1.38 13.66 -12.34
N ASP A 76 0.26 14.30 -11.95
CA ASP A 76 0.09 14.80 -10.58
C ASP A 76 0.04 13.67 -9.57
N PHE A 77 -0.73 12.62 -9.86
CA PHE A 77 -0.78 11.45 -8.98
C PHE A 77 0.57 10.78 -8.80
N VAL A 78 1.28 10.50 -9.89
CA VAL A 78 2.60 9.85 -9.84
C VAL A 78 3.57 10.69 -9.03
N LYS A 79 3.63 12.01 -9.27
CA LYS A 79 4.49 12.92 -8.51
C LYS A 79 4.13 12.90 -7.03
N GLN A 80 2.87 13.08 -6.69
CA GLN A 80 2.40 13.11 -5.29
C GLN A 80 2.68 11.77 -4.58
N ARG A 81 2.33 10.64 -5.22
CA ARG A 81 2.47 9.32 -4.63
C ARG A 81 3.93 8.96 -4.40
N THR A 82 4.80 9.18 -5.38
CA THR A 82 6.23 8.94 -5.25
C THR A 82 6.85 9.79 -4.16
N SER A 83 6.55 11.09 -4.11
CA SER A 83 7.05 11.98 -3.07
C SER A 83 6.61 11.57 -1.67
N ARG A 84 5.34 11.15 -1.52
CA ARG A 84 4.84 10.67 -0.23
C ARG A 84 5.48 9.34 0.16
N ASP A 85 5.58 8.39 -0.77
CA ASP A 85 6.15 7.08 -0.47
C ASP A 85 7.62 7.19 -0.02
N ALA A 86 8.39 8.09 -0.61
CA ALA A 86 9.77 8.35 -0.22
C ALA A 86 9.92 8.82 1.25
N THR A 87 8.85 9.33 1.87
CA THR A 87 8.86 9.74 3.29
C THR A 87 8.43 8.62 4.24
N LEU A 88 7.99 7.46 3.73
CA LEU A 88 7.45 6.40 4.55
C LEU A 88 8.54 5.41 4.98
N SER A 89 8.59 5.09 6.26
CA SER A 89 9.41 4.00 6.76
C SER A 89 8.85 2.63 6.32
N ALA A 90 9.74 1.63 6.27
CA ALA A 90 9.30 0.25 6.04
C ALA A 90 8.29 -0.20 7.11
N PRO A 91 7.29 -1.01 6.75
CA PRO A 91 6.34 -1.53 7.74
C PRO A 91 7.06 -2.32 8.83
N ARG A 92 6.71 -2.05 10.09
CA ARG A 92 7.36 -2.64 11.26
C ARG A 92 7.41 -4.17 11.24
N LEU A 93 6.40 -4.81 10.68
CA LEU A 93 6.28 -6.27 10.63
C LEU A 93 6.64 -6.85 9.26
N LEU A 94 7.31 -6.09 8.38
CA LEU A 94 7.58 -6.51 7.01
C LEU A 94 8.28 -7.87 6.97
N PHE A 95 9.39 -8.03 7.69
CA PHE A 95 10.20 -9.25 7.65
C PHE A 95 9.47 -10.46 8.21
N GLN A 96 8.73 -10.26 9.31
CA GLN A 96 7.92 -11.31 9.91
C GLN A 96 6.79 -11.73 8.97
N SER A 97 6.09 -10.75 8.41
CA SER A 97 4.93 -10.99 7.54
C SER A 97 5.32 -11.68 6.24
N VAL A 98 6.41 -11.26 5.59
CA VAL A 98 6.85 -11.86 4.32
C VAL A 98 7.13 -13.35 4.48
N GLN A 99 7.82 -13.77 5.53
CA GLN A 99 8.18 -15.16 5.75
C GLN A 99 6.97 -16.08 5.94
N VAL A 100 5.88 -15.56 6.48
CA VAL A 100 4.64 -16.31 6.69
C VAL A 100 3.74 -16.23 5.45
N ASN A 101 3.62 -15.03 4.85
CA ASN A 101 2.72 -14.81 3.73
C ASN A 101 3.20 -15.49 2.44
N ILE A 102 4.52 -15.57 2.21
CA ILE A 102 5.08 -16.24 1.03
C ILE A 102 4.78 -17.77 1.02
N ASP A 103 4.58 -18.35 2.19
CA ASP A 103 4.20 -19.77 2.37
C ASP A 103 2.71 -19.91 2.79
N ALA A 104 1.86 -19.06 2.29
CA ALA A 104 0.41 -19.12 2.46
C ALA A 104 -0.06 -19.25 3.92
N GLY A 105 0.61 -18.55 4.83
CA GLY A 105 0.28 -18.53 6.26
C GLY A 105 0.92 -19.64 7.09
N ARG A 106 1.74 -20.50 6.47
CA ARG A 106 2.45 -21.55 7.21
C ARG A 106 3.60 -20.97 8.02
N LEU A 107 3.76 -21.48 9.23
CA LEU A 107 4.89 -21.11 10.06
C LEU A 107 6.16 -21.88 9.62
N PRO A 108 7.37 -21.29 9.79
CA PRO A 108 8.63 -21.96 9.53
C PRO A 108 8.74 -23.30 10.23
N LYS A 109 9.55 -24.21 9.69
CA LYS A 109 9.83 -25.52 10.30
C LYS A 109 10.46 -25.33 11.70
N ALA A 110 10.16 -26.25 12.61
CA ALA A 110 10.81 -26.27 13.91
C ALA A 110 12.30 -26.60 13.78
N HIS A 111 13.14 -25.92 14.55
CA HIS A 111 14.54 -26.25 14.72
C HIS A 111 14.71 -27.47 15.62
N ALA A 112 15.97 -27.98 15.75
CA ALA A 112 16.28 -29.16 16.56
C ALA A 112 15.85 -29.04 18.03
N ASN A 113 15.71 -27.83 18.55
CA ASN A 113 15.20 -27.56 19.91
C ASN A 113 13.66 -27.55 20.00
N GLY A 114 12.95 -27.93 18.94
CA GLY A 114 11.48 -27.94 18.88
C GLY A 114 10.82 -26.57 18.70
N LYS A 115 11.58 -25.50 18.64
CA LYS A 115 11.04 -24.12 18.52
C LYS A 115 11.06 -23.62 17.07
N ARG A 116 10.12 -22.77 16.74
CA ARG A 116 10.03 -22.08 15.44
C ARG A 116 10.52 -20.65 15.58
N TYR A 117 11.23 -20.16 14.57
CA TYR A 117 11.81 -18.81 14.57
C TYR A 117 11.49 -18.11 13.26
N LEU A 118 11.28 -16.79 13.34
CA LEU A 118 11.31 -15.90 12.19
C LEU A 118 12.71 -15.30 12.09
N THR A 119 13.27 -15.29 10.90
CA THR A 119 14.63 -14.80 10.64
C THR A 119 14.59 -13.30 10.40
N ILE A 120 15.54 -12.57 10.97
CA ILE A 120 15.76 -11.15 10.68
C ILE A 120 17.08 -11.04 9.91
N PRO A 121 17.08 -10.49 8.68
CA PRO A 121 18.32 -10.29 7.93
C PRO A 121 19.17 -9.20 8.61
N LEU A 122 20.44 -9.49 8.82
CA LEU A 122 21.39 -8.53 9.41
C LEU A 122 22.14 -7.73 8.33
N ASP A 123 22.50 -8.39 7.23
CA ASP A 123 23.30 -7.80 6.14
C ASP A 123 22.41 -7.30 5.00
N MET A 124 21.48 -6.40 5.31
CA MET A 124 20.67 -5.78 4.28
C MET A 124 21.44 -4.68 3.58
N LYS A 125 21.54 -4.77 2.25
CA LYS A 125 21.98 -3.62 1.46
C LYS A 125 21.04 -2.46 1.74
N LYS A 126 21.59 -1.28 2.02
CA LYS A 126 20.79 -0.06 2.06
C LYS A 126 20.06 0.07 0.72
N THR A 127 18.77 0.34 0.76
CA THR A 127 17.95 0.60 -0.43
C THR A 127 18.21 1.99 -1.01
N THR A 128 19.08 2.75 -0.36
CA THR A 128 19.55 4.08 -0.80
C THR A 128 21.06 4.11 -0.82
N ARG A 129 21.63 4.74 -1.83
CA ARG A 129 23.05 5.11 -1.87
C ARG A 129 23.34 6.15 -0.78
N ASP A 130 24.62 6.38 -0.48
CA ASP A 130 25.03 7.35 0.55
C ASP A 130 24.63 8.80 0.21
N ASP A 131 24.30 9.09 -1.05
CA ASP A 131 23.73 10.36 -1.53
C ASP A 131 22.20 10.46 -1.41
N GLY A 132 21.56 9.45 -0.83
CA GLY A 132 20.11 9.39 -0.65
C GLY A 132 19.33 8.92 -1.89
N SER A 133 19.97 8.61 -3.01
CA SER A 133 19.31 8.08 -4.21
C SER A 133 18.98 6.59 -4.06
N PRO A 134 17.89 6.10 -4.69
CA PRO A 134 17.58 4.66 -4.73
C PRO A 134 18.72 3.87 -5.41
N VAL A 135 18.98 2.66 -4.93
CA VAL A 135 19.93 1.72 -5.56
C VAL A 135 19.29 1.05 -6.76
#